data_efdcc84b72e61039d0f415a8d8e157a9
#
_entry.id   efdcc84b72e61039d0f415a8d8e157a9
#
_cell.length_a   1.000
_cell.length_b   1.000
_cell.length_c   1.000
_cell.angle_alpha   90.00
_cell.angle_beta   90.00
_cell.angle_gamma   90.00
#
_symmetry.space_group_name_H-M   'P 1'
#
loop_
_entity.id
_entity.type
_entity.pdbx_description
1 polymer ?
#
loop_
_entity_poly.entity_id
_entity_poly.type
_entity_poly.pdbx_seq_one_letter_code
_entity_poly.pdbx_strand_id
1 'polypeptide(L)'
;HVGAGTFKPVKSEEIEGHEMHTEYISVSRSTIKKLIDHNGCAIAVGTTSVRTLESLYHIGVTLAANPRATEEELHVRQWQPYEKYDEIPSTVALQKILGYLDRNGMEALHTSTQIIIAPGYNYKIVKAMVTNFHQPQSTLLLLVSAFVKGNWRTIYDYALDHDFRFLSYGDSSLLIP
;
A
#
# COMPACT_ATOMS: atom_id res chain seq x y z
N HIS A 1 -12.25 -1.90 3.88
CA HIS A 1 -12.50 -0.95 4.97
C HIS A 1 -11.18 -0.66 5.68
N VAL A 2 -10.95 0.59 6.02
CA VAL A 2 -9.74 1.05 6.70
C VAL A 2 -10.13 1.96 7.87
N GLY A 3 -9.28 2.01 8.90
CA GLY A 3 -9.49 2.89 10.05
C GLY A 3 -9.34 4.36 9.68
N ALA A 4 -9.96 5.25 10.45
CA ALA A 4 -9.77 6.69 10.33
C ALA A 4 -8.43 7.09 10.97
N GLY A 5 -7.39 7.16 10.15
CA GLY A 5 -6.07 7.63 10.55
C GLY A 5 -5.79 9.03 10.03
N THR A 6 -5.15 9.87 10.82
CA THR A 6 -4.62 11.17 10.37
C THR A 6 -3.13 11.04 10.09
N PHE A 7 -2.71 11.44 8.88
CA PHE A 7 -1.29 11.50 8.55
C PHE A 7 -0.62 12.64 9.31
N LYS A 8 0.43 12.32 10.03
CA LYS A 8 1.27 13.33 10.70
C LYS A 8 2.43 13.69 9.76
N PRO A 9 2.84 14.96 9.70
CA PRO A 9 4.06 15.35 8.99
C PRO A 9 5.28 14.59 9.53
N VAL A 10 6.21 14.24 8.65
CA VAL A 10 7.50 13.67 9.05
C VAL A 10 8.25 14.73 9.86
N LYS A 11 8.57 14.42 11.11
CA LYS A 11 9.27 15.33 12.02
C LYS A 11 10.76 15.01 12.14
N SER A 12 11.19 13.85 11.63
CA SER A 12 12.58 13.40 11.64
C SER A 12 13.30 13.87 10.39
N GLU A 13 14.58 14.21 10.50
CA GLU A 13 15.46 14.52 9.36
C GLU A 13 15.72 13.25 8.51
N GLU A 14 15.62 12.07 9.11
CA GLU A 14 15.79 10.77 8.45
C GLU A 14 14.47 9.99 8.45
N ILE A 15 14.19 9.30 7.34
CA ILE A 15 12.95 8.51 7.14
C ILE A 15 12.88 7.37 8.15
N GLU A 16 14.02 6.79 8.52
CA GLU A 16 14.12 5.68 9.46
C GLU A 16 13.61 6.04 10.86
N GLY A 17 13.74 7.30 11.25
CA GLY A 17 13.25 7.81 12.55
C GLY A 17 11.75 8.12 12.57
N HIS A 18 11.04 8.03 11.44
CA HIS A 18 9.61 8.28 11.39
C HIS A 18 8.83 7.00 11.69
N GLU A 19 8.02 7.01 12.74
CA GLU A 19 7.11 5.91 13.05
C GLU A 19 5.78 6.07 12.30
N MET A 20 5.47 5.11 11.43
CA MET A 20 4.19 5.04 10.74
C MET A 20 3.10 4.61 11.72
N HIS A 21 1.95 5.28 11.66
CA HIS A 21 0.79 4.85 12.41
C HIS A 21 0.23 3.52 11.87
N THR A 22 -0.31 2.72 12.78
CA THR A 22 -0.98 1.47 12.44
C THR A 22 -2.35 1.77 11.82
N GLU A 23 -2.61 1.21 10.66
CA GLU A 23 -3.93 1.20 10.03
C GLU A 23 -4.54 -0.19 10.11
N TYR A 24 -5.73 -0.29 10.68
CA TYR A 24 -6.52 -1.51 10.66
C TYR A 24 -7.25 -1.63 9.33
N ILE A 25 -7.12 -2.78 8.70
CA ILE A 25 -7.71 -3.07 7.38
C ILE A 25 -8.62 -4.28 7.46
N SER A 26 -9.70 -4.23 6.71
CA SER A 26 -10.61 -5.35 6.51
C SER A 26 -10.89 -5.50 5.02
N VAL A 27 -10.53 -6.65 4.46
CA VAL A 27 -10.66 -6.92 3.02
C VAL A 27 -11.48 -8.18 2.82
N SER A 28 -12.62 -8.06 2.13
CA SER A 28 -13.52 -9.17 1.91
C SER A 28 -12.89 -10.23 0.99
N ARG A 29 -13.26 -11.49 1.21
CA ARG A 29 -12.94 -12.63 0.35
C ARG A 29 -13.27 -12.35 -1.12
N SER A 30 -14.43 -11.73 -1.39
CA SER A 30 -14.85 -11.39 -2.75
C SER A 30 -13.93 -10.37 -3.42
N THR A 31 -13.39 -9.40 -2.66
CA THR A 31 -12.40 -8.44 -3.16
C THR A 31 -11.09 -9.13 -3.53
N ILE A 32 -10.60 -10.06 -2.69
CA ILE A 32 -9.38 -10.82 -2.96
C ILE A 32 -9.55 -11.68 -4.22
N LYS A 33 -10.71 -12.32 -4.39
CA LYS A 33 -11.01 -13.07 -5.62
C LYS A 33 -10.99 -12.17 -6.85
N LYS A 34 -11.61 -11.00 -6.82
CA LYS A 34 -11.58 -10.03 -7.92
C LYS A 34 -10.15 -9.61 -8.28
N LEU A 35 -9.29 -9.40 -7.29
CA LEU A 35 -7.88 -9.09 -7.54
C LEU A 35 -7.18 -10.23 -8.29
N ILE A 36 -7.42 -11.48 -7.90
CA ILE A 36 -6.87 -12.66 -8.59
C ILE A 36 -7.38 -12.73 -10.03
N ASP A 37 -8.69 -12.54 -10.25
CA ASP A 37 -9.32 -12.55 -11.58
C ASP A 37 -8.75 -11.46 -12.51
N HIS A 38 -8.21 -10.38 -11.94
CA HIS A 38 -7.50 -9.31 -12.64
C HIS A 38 -5.97 -9.46 -12.58
N ASN A 39 -5.47 -10.69 -12.50
CA ASN A 39 -4.03 -11.02 -12.47
C ASN A 39 -3.24 -10.35 -11.35
N GLY A 40 -3.86 -10.09 -10.20
CA GLY A 40 -3.23 -9.41 -9.08
C GLY A 40 -2.91 -7.94 -9.36
N CYS A 41 -3.65 -7.30 -10.27
CA CYS A 41 -3.45 -5.91 -10.68
C CYS A 41 -4.64 -5.04 -10.27
N ALA A 42 -4.37 -3.82 -9.82
CA ALA A 42 -5.41 -2.86 -9.45
C ALA A 42 -5.02 -1.42 -9.78
N ILE A 43 -6.04 -0.60 -10.02
CA ILE A 43 -5.96 0.86 -9.99
C ILE A 43 -6.43 1.28 -8.60
N ALA A 44 -5.54 1.89 -7.83
CA ALA A 44 -5.86 2.33 -6.47
C ALA A 44 -6.38 3.76 -6.45
N VAL A 45 -7.44 4.02 -5.68
CA VAL A 45 -7.92 5.38 -5.41
C VAL A 45 -7.63 5.72 -3.96
N GLY A 46 -6.75 6.69 -3.76
CA GLY A 46 -6.25 7.12 -2.45
C GLY A 46 -5.07 6.28 -1.93
N THR A 47 -4.21 6.94 -1.17
CA THR A 47 -2.97 6.35 -0.64
C THR A 47 -3.20 5.23 0.37
N THR A 48 -4.29 5.29 1.12
CA THR A 48 -4.69 4.21 2.04
C THR A 48 -5.06 2.94 1.29
N SER A 49 -5.75 3.07 0.14
CA SER A 49 -6.02 1.92 -0.75
C SER A 49 -4.72 1.33 -1.31
N VAL A 50 -3.76 2.18 -1.68
CA VAL A 50 -2.43 1.74 -2.13
C VAL A 50 -1.74 0.92 -1.05
N ARG A 51 -1.65 1.46 0.18
CA ARG A 51 -1.01 0.77 1.31
C ARG A 51 -1.71 -0.55 1.63
N THR A 52 -3.04 -0.58 1.60
CA THR A 52 -3.82 -1.81 1.82
C THR A 52 -3.50 -2.86 0.76
N LEU A 53 -3.55 -2.51 -0.52
CA LEU A 53 -3.31 -3.44 -1.63
C LEU A 53 -1.88 -4.01 -1.59
N GLU A 54 -0.88 -3.16 -1.38
CA GLU A 54 0.50 -3.61 -1.28
C GLU A 54 0.73 -4.47 -0.01
N SER A 55 0.04 -4.16 1.09
CA SER A 55 0.07 -5.00 2.30
C SER A 55 -0.49 -6.41 2.05
N LEU A 56 -1.53 -6.57 1.22
CA LEU A 56 -2.04 -7.90 0.86
C LEU A 56 -0.95 -8.77 0.23
N TYR A 57 -0.08 -8.19 -0.60
CA TYR A 57 1.04 -8.93 -1.16
C TYR A 57 1.96 -9.48 -0.05
N HIS A 58 2.37 -8.63 0.89
CA HIS A 58 3.29 -9.02 1.97
C HIS A 58 2.65 -10.02 2.95
N ILE A 59 1.35 -9.88 3.21
CA ILE A 59 0.58 -10.88 3.97
C ILE A 59 0.60 -12.24 3.25
N GLY A 60 0.39 -12.25 1.94
CA GLY A 60 0.47 -13.46 1.13
C GLY A 60 1.86 -14.10 1.15
N VAL A 61 2.94 -13.29 1.14
CA VAL A 61 4.31 -13.78 1.32
C VAL A 61 4.51 -14.40 2.70
N THR A 62 4.03 -13.75 3.76
CA THR A 62 4.06 -14.32 5.13
C THR A 62 3.35 -15.68 5.17
N LEU A 63 2.16 -15.79 4.56
CA LEU A 63 1.40 -17.04 4.50
C LEU A 63 2.02 -18.10 3.59
N ALA A 64 2.82 -17.71 2.61
CA ALA A 64 3.57 -18.65 1.79
C ALA A 64 4.72 -19.29 2.60
N ALA A 65 5.39 -18.50 3.43
CA ALA A 65 6.46 -18.98 4.32
C ALA A 65 5.90 -19.74 5.54
N ASN A 66 4.82 -19.24 6.14
CA ASN A 66 4.14 -19.87 7.29
C ASN A 66 2.62 -19.96 7.05
N PRO A 67 2.12 -21.08 6.48
CA PRO A 67 0.67 -21.24 6.22
C PRO A 67 -0.21 -21.28 7.48
N ARG A 68 0.39 -21.43 8.67
CA ARG A 68 -0.29 -21.44 9.97
C ARG A 68 -0.08 -20.15 10.76
N ALA A 69 0.37 -19.08 10.11
CA ALA A 69 0.56 -17.79 10.75
C ALA A 69 -0.71 -17.35 11.49
N THR A 70 -0.53 -16.81 12.67
CA THR A 70 -1.61 -16.22 13.48
C THR A 70 -2.03 -14.87 12.93
N GLU A 71 -3.18 -14.35 13.35
CA GLU A 71 -3.65 -13.03 12.94
C GLU A 71 -2.62 -11.93 13.28
N GLU A 72 -1.95 -12.02 14.42
CA GLU A 72 -0.90 -11.09 14.84
C GLU A 72 0.32 -11.13 13.90
N GLU A 73 0.70 -12.32 13.43
CA GLU A 73 1.81 -12.50 12.48
C GLU A 73 1.47 -11.97 11.06
N LEU A 74 0.21 -11.71 10.75
CA LEU A 74 -0.23 -11.10 9.51
C LEU A 74 -0.16 -9.57 9.52
N HIS A 75 0.16 -8.95 10.66
CA HIS A 75 0.48 -7.53 10.71
C HIS A 75 1.69 -7.20 9.83
N VAL A 76 1.52 -6.23 8.93
CA VAL A 76 2.62 -5.79 8.05
C VAL A 76 3.43 -4.71 8.76
N ARG A 77 4.66 -5.04 9.15
CA ARG A 77 5.58 -4.11 9.81
C ARG A 77 6.05 -3.03 8.84
N GLN A 78 6.44 -1.88 9.40
CA GLN A 78 6.82 -0.69 8.63
C GLN A 78 7.87 -0.98 7.55
N TRP A 79 8.96 -1.65 7.90
CA TRP A 79 10.10 -1.92 7.02
C TRP A 79 10.12 -3.33 6.43
N GLN A 80 9.10 -4.14 6.71
CA GLN A 80 9.00 -5.52 6.19
C GLN A 80 9.20 -5.64 4.68
N PRO A 81 8.73 -4.71 3.83
CA PRO A 81 8.93 -4.78 2.38
C PRO A 81 10.39 -4.73 1.93
N TYR A 82 11.28 -4.24 2.79
CA TYR A 82 12.71 -4.04 2.49
C TYR A 82 13.58 -5.13 3.13
N GLU A 83 12.98 -6.04 3.89
CA GLU A 83 13.66 -7.23 4.41
C GLU A 83 13.83 -8.26 3.27
N LYS A 84 14.74 -9.20 3.49
CA LYS A 84 14.94 -10.30 2.53
C LYS A 84 13.76 -11.29 2.63
N TYR A 85 13.10 -11.54 1.52
CA TYR A 85 12.05 -12.56 1.39
C TYR A 85 12.07 -13.19 -0.01
N ASP A 86 11.47 -14.36 -0.16
CA ASP A 86 11.30 -15.00 -1.46
C ASP A 86 10.13 -14.32 -2.22
N GLU A 87 10.45 -13.68 -3.33
CA GLU A 87 9.42 -13.06 -4.17
C GLU A 87 8.55 -14.12 -4.82
N ILE A 88 7.24 -13.91 -4.77
CA ILE A 88 6.24 -14.76 -5.42
C ILE A 88 5.33 -13.90 -6.31
N PRO A 89 4.67 -14.47 -7.33
CA PRO A 89 3.66 -13.74 -8.11
C PRO A 89 2.54 -13.20 -7.23
N SER A 90 2.03 -12.00 -7.54
CA SER A 90 0.95 -11.36 -6.77
C SER A 90 -0.30 -12.24 -6.70
N THR A 91 -0.64 -12.96 -7.77
CA THR A 91 -1.75 -13.91 -7.78
C THR A 91 -1.54 -15.06 -6.79
N VAL A 92 -0.30 -15.56 -6.68
CA VAL A 92 0.05 -16.61 -5.71
C VAL A 92 -0.08 -16.08 -4.29
N ALA A 93 0.42 -14.87 -4.00
CA ALA A 93 0.28 -14.24 -2.70
C ALA A 93 -1.20 -14.11 -2.29
N LEU A 94 -2.05 -13.61 -3.20
CA LEU A 94 -3.50 -13.49 -2.97
C LEU A 94 -4.18 -14.85 -2.78
N GLN A 95 -3.77 -15.89 -3.51
CA GLN A 95 -4.26 -17.26 -3.31
C GLN A 95 -3.91 -17.81 -1.94
N LYS A 96 -2.73 -17.48 -1.37
CA LYS A 96 -2.38 -17.87 0.00
C LYS A 96 -3.33 -17.24 1.02
N ILE A 97 -3.75 -15.99 0.80
CA ILE A 97 -4.77 -15.34 1.66
C ILE A 97 -6.10 -16.06 1.53
N LEU A 98 -6.58 -16.38 0.33
CA LEU A 98 -7.82 -17.14 0.17
C LEU A 98 -7.76 -18.48 0.91
N GLY A 99 -6.65 -19.21 0.76
CA GLY A 99 -6.45 -20.47 1.47
C GLY A 99 -6.44 -20.33 3.00
N TYR A 100 -5.94 -19.20 3.52
CA TYR A 100 -6.02 -18.87 4.94
C TYR A 100 -7.47 -18.62 5.37
N LEU A 101 -8.22 -17.82 4.62
CA LEU A 101 -9.64 -17.56 4.90
C LEU A 101 -10.48 -18.84 4.86
N ASP A 102 -10.22 -19.72 3.87
CA ASP A 102 -10.92 -21.00 3.73
C ASP A 102 -10.70 -21.93 4.94
N ARG A 103 -9.45 -22.06 5.38
CA ARG A 103 -9.12 -22.91 6.52
C ARG A 103 -9.72 -22.42 7.83
N ASN A 104 -9.91 -21.12 7.97
CA ASN A 104 -10.44 -20.51 9.19
C ASN A 104 -11.93 -20.15 9.09
N GLY A 105 -12.61 -20.48 7.98
CA GLY A 105 -14.02 -20.18 7.79
C GLY A 105 -14.34 -18.67 7.79
N MET A 106 -13.43 -17.84 7.29
CA MET A 106 -13.52 -16.37 7.33
C MET A 106 -14.01 -15.79 5.99
N GLU A 107 -14.91 -14.82 6.06
CA GLU A 107 -15.41 -14.09 4.88
C GLU A 107 -14.60 -12.83 4.57
N ALA A 108 -13.74 -12.40 5.47
CA ALA A 108 -12.85 -11.27 5.29
C ALA A 108 -11.52 -11.48 6.03
N LEU A 109 -10.46 -10.92 5.48
CA LEU A 109 -9.19 -10.77 6.17
C LEU A 109 -9.27 -9.54 7.06
N HIS A 110 -9.01 -9.72 8.35
CA HIS A 110 -8.86 -8.65 9.32
C HIS A 110 -7.41 -8.62 9.80
N THR A 111 -6.76 -7.49 9.68
CA THR A 111 -5.37 -7.32 10.11
C THR A 111 -5.02 -5.83 10.19
N SER A 112 -3.75 -5.52 10.33
CA SER A 112 -3.26 -4.15 10.37
C SER A 112 -1.96 -3.99 9.58
N THR A 113 -1.64 -2.76 9.24
CA THR A 113 -0.42 -2.42 8.53
C THR A 113 0.20 -1.12 9.03
N GLN A 114 1.52 -1.11 9.08
CA GLN A 114 2.35 0.08 9.24
C GLN A 114 3.22 0.32 8.00
N ILE A 115 2.95 -0.39 6.89
CA ILE A 115 3.81 -0.36 5.70
C ILE A 115 4.20 1.08 5.32
N ILE A 116 5.50 1.31 5.15
CA ILE A 116 6.03 2.50 4.49
C ILE A 116 6.40 2.15 3.06
N ILE A 117 5.99 3.01 2.12
CA ILE A 117 6.36 2.88 0.72
C ILE A 117 7.22 4.09 0.38
N ALA A 118 8.50 3.84 0.08
CA ALA A 118 9.50 4.85 -0.17
C ALA A 118 10.27 4.54 -1.48
N PRO A 119 11.04 5.49 -2.03
CA PRO A 119 11.85 5.25 -3.21
C PRO A 119 12.69 3.97 -3.10
N GLY A 120 12.67 3.16 -4.17
CA GLY A 120 13.26 1.80 -4.19
C GLY A 120 12.23 0.67 -3.98
N TYR A 121 11.01 0.98 -3.53
CA TYR A 121 9.93 -0.01 -3.46
C TYR A 121 9.43 -0.38 -4.87
N ASN A 122 9.30 -1.68 -5.12
CA ASN A 122 8.71 -2.21 -6.35
C ASN A 122 7.26 -2.61 -6.12
N TYR A 123 6.33 -1.87 -6.69
CA TYR A 123 4.90 -2.11 -6.57
C TYR A 123 4.50 -3.48 -7.10
N LYS A 124 3.72 -4.22 -6.33
CA LYS A 124 3.33 -5.61 -6.63
C LYS A 124 1.92 -5.69 -7.24
N ILE A 125 0.95 -5.02 -6.64
CA ILE A 125 -0.46 -5.07 -7.01
C ILE A 125 -0.91 -3.80 -7.72
N VAL A 126 -0.51 -2.63 -7.23
CA VAL A 126 -0.94 -1.34 -7.78
C VAL A 126 -0.22 -1.04 -9.09
N LYS A 127 -0.99 -0.84 -10.17
CA LYS A 127 -0.48 -0.54 -11.53
C LYS A 127 -0.82 0.87 -12.01
N ALA A 128 -1.79 1.51 -11.39
CA ALA A 128 -2.07 2.93 -11.52
C ALA A 128 -2.66 3.44 -10.20
N MET A 129 -2.54 4.73 -9.93
CA MET A 129 -3.18 5.32 -8.76
C MET A 129 -3.80 6.66 -9.06
N VAL A 130 -4.94 6.92 -8.40
CA VAL A 130 -5.57 8.23 -8.33
C VAL A 130 -5.31 8.78 -6.94
N THR A 131 -4.67 9.93 -6.85
CA THR A 131 -4.35 10.56 -5.56
C THR A 131 -4.33 12.09 -5.67
N ASN A 132 -4.54 12.78 -4.55
CA ASN A 132 -4.34 14.22 -4.46
C ASN A 132 -2.85 14.57 -4.51
N PHE A 133 -2.55 15.85 -4.66
CA PHE A 133 -1.19 16.37 -4.51
C PHE A 133 -0.87 16.54 -3.01
N HIS A 134 0.25 15.97 -2.58
CA HIS A 134 0.66 15.90 -1.18
C HIS A 134 1.73 16.94 -0.84
N GLN A 135 1.84 17.29 0.44
CA GLN A 135 2.86 18.21 0.93
C GLN A 135 4.27 17.61 0.79
N PRO A 136 5.29 18.48 0.58
CA PRO A 136 6.68 18.09 0.80
C PRO A 136 6.90 17.52 2.21
N GLN A 137 7.92 16.67 2.36
CA GLN A 137 8.27 16.04 3.65
C GLN A 137 7.12 15.20 4.26
N SER A 138 6.30 14.59 3.42
CA SER A 138 5.26 13.65 3.85
C SER A 138 5.54 12.22 3.36
N THR A 139 5.15 11.24 4.16
CA THR A 139 5.22 9.82 3.75
C THR A 139 4.37 9.53 2.52
N LEU A 140 3.34 10.35 2.27
CA LEU A 140 2.49 10.24 1.09
C LEU A 140 3.24 10.65 -0.18
N LEU A 141 4.10 11.66 -0.11
CA LEU A 141 4.95 12.04 -1.24
C LEU A 141 6.05 11.00 -1.51
N LEU A 142 6.56 10.32 -0.47
CA LEU A 142 7.49 9.20 -0.65
C LEU A 142 6.85 8.06 -1.43
N LEU A 143 5.59 7.72 -1.11
CA LEU A 143 4.80 6.72 -1.81
C LEU A 143 4.62 7.09 -3.30
N VAL A 144 4.23 8.34 -3.59
CA VAL A 144 4.12 8.84 -4.97
C VAL A 144 5.47 8.79 -5.67
N SER A 145 6.53 9.27 -5.02
CA SER A 145 7.89 9.27 -5.57
C SER A 145 8.37 7.86 -5.95
N ALA A 146 8.10 6.88 -5.09
CA ALA A 146 8.38 5.47 -5.38
C ALA A 146 7.63 4.99 -6.63
N PHE A 147 6.34 5.37 -6.77
CA PHE A 147 5.50 4.95 -7.87
C PHE A 147 5.96 5.49 -9.21
N VAL A 148 6.30 6.78 -9.29
CA VAL A 148 6.75 7.45 -10.51
C VAL A 148 8.28 7.41 -10.68
N LYS A 149 8.96 6.51 -9.98
CA LYS A 149 10.43 6.28 -10.08
C LYS A 149 11.25 7.55 -9.93
N GLY A 150 10.87 8.40 -8.98
CA GLY A 150 11.54 9.66 -8.68
C GLY A 150 11.10 10.87 -9.50
N ASN A 151 10.28 10.71 -10.55
CA ASN A 151 9.85 11.80 -11.44
C ASN A 151 8.73 12.69 -10.85
N TRP A 152 8.51 12.65 -9.56
CA TRP A 152 7.44 13.39 -8.90
C TRP A 152 7.60 14.92 -9.03
N ARG A 153 8.85 15.45 -9.08
CA ARG A 153 9.10 16.89 -9.20
C ARG A 153 8.50 17.45 -10.47
N THR A 154 8.76 16.85 -11.62
CA THR A 154 8.20 17.30 -12.90
C THR A 154 6.66 17.35 -12.87
N ILE A 155 6.02 16.35 -12.24
CA ILE A 155 4.57 16.29 -12.10
C ILE A 155 4.06 17.42 -11.18
N TYR A 156 4.77 17.69 -10.09
CA TYR A 156 4.36 18.69 -9.09
C TYR A 156 4.65 20.11 -9.58
N ASP A 157 5.78 20.32 -10.27
CA ASP A 157 6.09 21.63 -10.90
C ASP A 157 5.02 21.97 -11.94
N TYR A 158 4.63 21.01 -12.80
CA TYR A 158 3.52 21.22 -13.73
C TYR A 158 2.22 21.60 -13.01
N ALA A 159 1.89 20.92 -11.92
CA ALA A 159 0.68 21.21 -11.16
C ALA A 159 0.70 22.62 -10.54
N LEU A 160 1.86 23.04 -10.01
CA LEU A 160 2.03 24.40 -9.45
C LEU A 160 1.92 25.48 -10.53
N ASP A 161 2.51 25.24 -11.72
CA ASP A 161 2.50 26.18 -12.85
C ASP A 161 1.10 26.32 -13.49
N HIS A 162 0.17 25.40 -13.19
CA HIS A 162 -1.18 25.36 -13.75
C HIS A 162 -2.28 25.51 -12.68
N ASP A 163 -1.97 26.13 -11.55
CA ASP A 163 -2.93 26.44 -10.49
C ASP A 163 -3.70 25.26 -9.92
N PHE A 164 -3.12 24.04 -9.94
CA PHE A 164 -3.73 22.89 -9.30
C PHE A 164 -3.74 23.07 -7.78
N ARG A 165 -4.85 22.69 -7.16
CA ARG A 165 -5.04 22.76 -5.72
C ARG A 165 -4.50 21.50 -5.06
N PHE A 166 -3.81 21.68 -3.95
CA PHE A 166 -3.17 20.61 -3.20
C PHE A 166 -4.04 20.12 -2.03
N LEU A 167 -3.66 18.99 -1.45
CA LEU A 167 -4.26 18.35 -0.28
C LEU A 167 -5.67 17.77 -0.52
N SER A 168 -6.35 17.38 0.56
CA SER A 168 -7.57 16.57 0.51
C SER A 168 -8.77 17.24 -0.18
N TYR A 169 -8.80 18.57 -0.20
CA TYR A 169 -9.84 19.34 -0.91
C TYR A 169 -9.37 19.88 -2.26
N GLY A 170 -8.21 19.43 -2.69
CA GLY A 170 -7.60 19.85 -3.93
C GLY A 170 -7.95 18.95 -5.12
N ASP A 171 -7.17 19.16 -6.18
CA ASP A 171 -7.29 18.40 -7.40
C ASP A 171 -6.63 17.01 -7.24
N SER A 172 -6.93 16.10 -8.15
CA SER A 172 -6.39 14.75 -8.15
C SER A 172 -5.61 14.48 -9.42
N SER A 173 -4.63 13.61 -9.33
CA SER A 173 -3.84 13.10 -10.45
C SER A 173 -4.10 11.62 -10.66
N LEU A 174 -4.16 11.19 -11.93
CA LEU A 174 -4.05 9.79 -12.30
C LEU A 174 -2.58 9.54 -12.68
N LEU A 175 -1.91 8.72 -11.89
CA LEU A 175 -0.52 8.33 -12.12
C LEU A 175 -0.46 6.95 -12.76
N ILE A 176 0.25 6.85 -13.89
CA ILE A 176 0.54 5.60 -14.61
C ILE A 176 2.05 5.60 -14.82
N PRO A 177 2.82 4.63 -14.27
CA PRO A 177 4.28 4.61 -14.32
C PRO A 177 4.84 4.24 -15.70
#